data_5f44a8db9c4ca7794a76228e89195e84
#
_entry.id   5f44a8db9c4ca7794a76228e89195e84
#
_cell.length_a   1.000
_cell.length_b   1.000
_cell.length_c   1.000
_cell.angle_alpha   90.00
_cell.angle_beta   90.00
_cell.angle_gamma   90.00
#
_symmetry.space_group_name_H-M   'P 1'
#
loop_
_entity.id
_entity.type
_entity.pdbx_description
1 polymer ?
#
loop_
_entity_poly.entity_id
_entity_poly.type
_entity_poly.pdbx_seq_one_letter_code
_entity_poly.pdbx_strand_id
1 'polypeptide(L)'
;MQHLSSPPYENYFYSDCHAASQVVVTSPRPDSNLSIISPRVIVAWPAGNSGIVTYFQPESGINGTLGIQMANSSIGSPLGPYYDDSKGGNATVGVCAQLEFNSTAVLAVAILGSIRTIRDFTEGPSLLRTDVQGGLKYSVIPGGVEISRLWFDNITTTTLSLTSTNQTRGPIKLDNTSVTFPAGNYTFNASFNYPQLTQLTSEEVLSTASADLITQSPMQTTALSFLSYTTKLTAGAWRFLTYFGRDSMIAALLLEPVLSEGRGGAIEAVIAGVLERINRTDGSVCHEETIG
;
A
#
# COMPACT_ATOMS: atom_id res chain seq x y z
N MET A 1 -0.96 3.48 13.90
CA MET A 1 -0.03 3.80 12.80
C MET A 1 1.40 3.71 13.30
N GLN A 2 2.29 3.08 12.54
CA GLN A 2 3.73 3.05 12.80
C GLN A 2 4.47 3.75 11.65
N HIS A 3 5.46 4.58 11.97
CA HIS A 3 6.27 5.31 10.98
C HIS A 3 7.73 4.92 11.14
N LEU A 4 8.37 4.55 10.04
CA LEU A 4 9.79 4.22 9.97
C LEU A 4 10.45 5.08 8.90
N SER A 5 11.40 5.92 9.32
CA SER A 5 12.17 6.80 8.43
C SER A 5 13.54 6.21 8.16
N SER A 6 13.90 6.11 6.89
CA SER A 6 15.22 5.73 6.40
C SER A 6 15.46 6.48 5.08
N PRO A 7 15.86 7.76 5.13
CA PRO A 7 15.95 8.59 3.94
C PRO A 7 16.74 7.91 2.81
N PRO A 8 16.28 7.99 1.55
CA PRO A 8 15.17 8.79 1.04
C PRO A 8 13.76 8.14 1.20
N TYR A 9 13.61 7.11 2.02
CA TYR A 9 12.37 6.35 2.18
C TYR A 9 11.69 6.69 3.50
N GLU A 10 10.40 7.02 3.42
CA GLU A 10 9.49 7.17 4.55
C GLU A 10 8.41 6.10 4.47
N ASN A 11 8.32 5.23 5.48
CA ASN A 11 7.41 4.10 5.52
C ASN A 11 6.37 4.29 6.61
N TYR A 12 5.10 4.20 6.23
CA TYR A 12 3.96 4.32 7.12
C TYR A 12 3.14 3.04 7.07
N PHE A 13 2.97 2.39 8.21
CA PHE A 13 2.11 1.24 8.39
C PHE A 13 0.84 1.72 9.10
N TYR A 14 -0.27 1.69 8.40
CA TYR A 14 -1.56 2.17 8.86
C TYR A 14 -2.56 1.02 8.86
N SER A 15 -3.29 0.87 9.95
CA SER A 15 -4.45 -0.01 10.02
C SER A 15 -5.51 0.58 10.93
N ASP A 16 -6.76 0.33 10.56
CA ASP A 16 -7.96 0.68 11.32
C ASP A 16 -8.98 -0.47 11.21
N CYS A 17 -10.22 -0.23 11.63
CA CYS A 17 -11.29 -1.22 11.55
C CYS A 17 -11.76 -1.53 10.11
N HIS A 18 -11.31 -0.79 9.10
CA HIS A 18 -11.73 -0.93 7.71
C HIS A 18 -10.66 -1.56 6.84
N ALA A 19 -9.40 -1.13 6.97
CA ALA A 19 -8.33 -1.59 6.08
C ALA A 19 -6.95 -1.49 6.74
N ALA A 20 -6.05 -2.38 6.30
CA ALA A 20 -4.62 -2.25 6.54
C ALA A 20 -3.93 -1.76 5.26
N SER A 21 -3.02 -0.79 5.39
CA SER A 21 -2.30 -0.18 4.29
C SER A 21 -0.86 0.14 4.66
N GLN A 22 0.07 -0.09 3.76
CA GLN A 22 1.41 0.47 3.87
C GLN A 22 1.59 1.58 2.84
N VAL A 23 2.06 2.74 3.27
CA VAL A 23 2.41 3.85 2.39
C VAL A 23 3.91 4.06 2.43
N VAL A 24 4.55 4.13 1.25
CA VAL A 24 5.98 4.41 1.12
C VAL A 24 6.16 5.65 0.25
N VAL A 25 6.72 6.69 0.83
CA VAL A 25 7.12 7.88 0.09
C VAL A 25 8.62 7.84 -0.14
N THR A 26 9.04 7.99 -1.39
CA THR A 26 10.45 8.06 -1.76
C THR A 26 10.74 9.43 -2.35
N SER A 27 11.69 10.15 -1.76
CA SER A 27 12.04 11.51 -2.18
C SER A 27 13.56 11.71 -2.09
N PRO A 28 14.31 11.31 -3.13
CA PRO A 28 15.76 11.44 -3.15
C PRO A 28 16.17 12.91 -3.12
N ARG A 29 17.19 13.23 -2.31
CA ARG A 29 17.77 14.58 -2.24
C ARG A 29 18.68 14.85 -3.44
N PRO A 30 18.86 16.11 -3.87
CA PRO A 30 19.70 16.46 -5.03
C PRO A 30 21.17 16.05 -4.88
N ASP A 31 21.67 16.05 -3.66
CA ASP A 31 23.05 15.69 -3.30
C ASP A 31 23.25 14.18 -3.01
N SER A 32 22.19 13.40 -3.13
CA SER A 32 22.22 11.96 -2.90
C SER A 32 22.68 11.20 -4.15
N ASN A 33 23.44 10.13 -3.96
CA ASN A 33 23.73 9.14 -5.00
C ASN A 33 22.45 8.47 -5.55
N LEU A 34 21.32 8.62 -4.84
CA LEU A 34 20.01 8.12 -5.23
C LEU A 34 19.14 9.16 -5.98
N SER A 35 19.71 10.33 -6.32
CA SER A 35 18.98 11.40 -7.03
C SER A 35 18.44 10.98 -8.41
N ILE A 36 18.97 9.88 -8.98
CA ILE A 36 18.48 9.28 -10.23
C ILE A 36 17.14 8.54 -10.03
N ILE A 37 16.78 8.21 -8.80
CA ILE A 37 15.51 7.53 -8.48
C ILE A 37 14.40 8.58 -8.51
N SER A 38 13.39 8.37 -9.35
CA SER A 38 12.24 9.26 -9.40
C SER A 38 11.47 9.28 -8.08
N PRO A 39 11.08 10.45 -7.57
CA PRO A 39 10.15 10.57 -6.46
C PRO A 39 8.88 9.75 -6.70
N ARG A 40 8.42 9.04 -5.68
CA ARG A 40 7.26 8.15 -5.83
C ARG A 40 6.51 7.96 -4.52
N VAL A 41 5.23 7.62 -4.67
CA VAL A 41 4.38 7.16 -3.57
C VAL A 41 3.86 5.77 -3.92
N ILE A 42 4.03 4.83 -3.01
CA ILE A 42 3.45 3.48 -3.08
C ILE A 42 2.42 3.37 -1.97
N VAL A 43 1.24 2.87 -2.30
CA VAL A 43 0.25 2.40 -1.34
C VAL A 43 0.03 0.91 -1.61
N ALA A 44 0.23 0.08 -0.61
CA ALA A 44 0.11 -1.37 -0.73
C ALA A 44 -0.89 -1.91 0.28
N TRP A 45 -1.75 -2.83 -0.17
CA TRP A 45 -2.78 -3.48 0.62
C TRP A 45 -2.56 -4.99 0.66
N PRO A 46 -2.61 -5.63 1.85
CA PRO A 46 -2.59 -7.09 1.97
C PRO A 46 -3.84 -7.73 1.34
N ALA A 47 -4.98 -7.04 1.44
CA ALA A 47 -6.21 -7.47 0.80
C ALA A 47 -6.09 -7.37 -0.72
N GLY A 48 -6.43 -8.46 -1.42
CA GLY A 48 -6.30 -8.52 -2.87
C GLY A 48 -4.86 -8.51 -3.38
N ASN A 49 -3.84 -8.55 -2.52
CA ASN A 49 -2.42 -8.46 -2.91
C ASN A 49 -2.19 -7.33 -3.93
N SER A 50 -2.68 -6.14 -3.60
CA SER A 50 -2.87 -5.03 -4.54
C SER A 50 -2.23 -3.75 -4.05
N GLY A 51 -2.16 -2.76 -4.92
CA GLY A 51 -1.63 -1.46 -4.57
C GLY A 51 -1.68 -0.44 -5.69
N ILE A 52 -1.13 0.70 -5.37
CA ILE A 52 -0.92 1.84 -6.27
C ILE A 52 0.54 2.24 -6.19
N VAL A 53 1.15 2.57 -7.31
CA VAL A 53 2.37 3.37 -7.33
C VAL A 53 2.23 4.54 -8.29
N THR A 54 2.73 5.69 -7.85
CA THR A 54 2.83 6.91 -8.68
C THR A 54 4.28 7.36 -8.72
N TYR A 55 4.79 7.57 -9.92
CA TYR A 55 6.12 8.16 -10.16
C TYR A 55 5.94 9.58 -10.64
N PHE A 56 6.69 10.47 -10.03
CA PHE A 56 6.68 11.87 -10.38
C PHE A 56 8.04 12.30 -10.94
N GLN A 57 8.00 13.28 -11.82
CA GLN A 57 9.19 13.93 -12.37
C GLN A 57 9.09 15.44 -12.15
N PRO A 58 10.20 16.13 -11.93
CA PRO A 58 10.20 17.59 -11.93
C PRO A 58 9.86 18.10 -13.34
N GLU A 59 9.00 19.12 -13.41
CA GLU A 59 8.67 19.77 -14.70
C GLU A 59 9.94 20.33 -15.38
N SER A 60 10.95 20.73 -14.60
CA SER A 60 12.24 21.21 -15.08
C SER A 60 13.06 20.12 -15.81
N GLY A 61 12.73 18.84 -15.63
CA GLY A 61 13.52 17.70 -16.13
C GLY A 61 14.82 17.46 -15.38
N ILE A 62 15.14 18.23 -14.31
CA ILE A 62 16.39 18.09 -13.55
C ILE A 62 16.14 17.16 -12.36
N ASN A 63 16.74 15.98 -12.39
CA ASN A 63 16.62 14.99 -11.32
C ASN A 63 17.05 15.57 -9.96
N GLY A 64 16.35 15.16 -8.90
CA GLY A 64 16.61 15.57 -7.52
C GLY A 64 16.05 16.95 -7.14
N THR A 65 15.47 17.72 -8.08
CA THR A 65 14.87 19.02 -7.77
C THR A 65 13.42 18.95 -7.27
N LEU A 66 12.75 17.82 -7.47
CA LEU A 66 11.42 17.56 -6.94
C LEU A 66 11.53 16.81 -5.61
N GLY A 67 11.08 17.43 -4.55
CA GLY A 67 10.87 16.82 -3.25
C GLY A 67 9.39 16.53 -3.01
N ILE A 68 9.11 15.34 -2.48
CA ILE A 68 7.77 14.92 -2.06
C ILE A 68 7.85 14.55 -0.58
N GLN A 69 6.94 15.07 0.22
CA GLN A 69 6.84 14.68 1.63
C GLN A 69 5.38 14.55 2.06
N MET A 70 5.17 13.75 3.11
CA MET A 70 3.88 13.69 3.80
C MET A 70 3.78 14.91 4.72
N ALA A 71 2.73 15.68 4.56
CA ALA A 71 2.41 16.78 5.47
C ALA A 71 1.45 16.28 6.56
N ASN A 72 1.57 16.82 7.76
CA ASN A 72 0.60 16.55 8.82
C ASN A 72 -0.76 17.12 8.43
N SER A 73 -1.79 16.29 8.55
CA SER A 73 -3.18 16.75 8.41
C SER A 73 -3.59 17.63 9.59
N SER A 74 -4.77 18.25 9.50
CA SER A 74 -5.35 19.04 10.59
C SER A 74 -5.56 18.27 11.89
N ILE A 75 -5.60 16.93 11.84
CA ILE A 75 -5.68 16.05 13.02
C ILE A 75 -4.31 15.65 13.57
N GLY A 76 -3.22 16.19 13.01
CA GLY A 76 -1.85 15.91 13.47
C GLY A 76 -1.26 14.57 13.01
N SER A 77 -1.98 13.78 12.23
CA SER A 77 -1.48 12.52 11.63
C SER A 77 -1.24 12.70 10.14
N PRO A 78 -0.15 12.15 9.57
CA PRO A 78 0.09 12.19 8.13
C PRO A 78 -0.86 11.29 7.33
N LEU A 79 -1.45 10.28 7.95
CA LEU A 79 -2.42 9.37 7.35
C LEU A 79 -3.71 9.32 8.14
N GLY A 80 -4.82 9.19 7.43
CA GLY A 80 -6.14 8.90 7.97
C GLY A 80 -6.88 7.85 7.15
N PRO A 81 -8.03 7.37 7.63
CA PRO A 81 -8.85 6.43 6.88
C PRO A 81 -9.50 7.08 5.66
N TYR A 82 -9.67 6.30 4.61
CA TYR A 82 -10.64 6.55 3.56
C TYR A 82 -11.74 5.50 3.65
N TYR A 83 -13.00 5.92 3.74
CA TYR A 83 -14.16 5.04 3.81
C TYR A 83 -15.34 5.66 3.07
N ASP A 84 -15.95 4.90 2.15
CA ASP A 84 -17.15 5.29 1.41
C ASP A 84 -18.01 4.04 1.14
N ASP A 85 -19.20 3.99 1.72
CA ASP A 85 -20.20 2.95 1.52
C ASP A 85 -21.44 3.42 0.74
N SER A 86 -21.41 4.64 0.22
CA SER A 86 -22.54 5.29 -0.44
C SER A 86 -22.98 4.64 -1.76
N LYS A 87 -22.09 3.85 -2.39
CA LYS A 87 -22.32 3.28 -3.73
C LYS A 87 -22.99 1.90 -3.73
N GLY A 88 -23.23 1.32 -2.55
CA GLY A 88 -23.70 -0.05 -2.41
C GLY A 88 -22.63 -1.10 -2.78
N GLY A 89 -22.85 -2.37 -2.40
CA GLY A 89 -21.83 -3.42 -2.54
C GLY A 89 -20.76 -3.36 -1.45
N ASN A 90 -19.52 -3.74 -1.78
CA ASN A 90 -18.42 -3.61 -0.85
C ASN A 90 -18.05 -2.13 -0.66
N ALA A 91 -17.89 -1.70 0.58
CA ALA A 91 -17.41 -0.37 0.88
C ALA A 91 -16.05 -0.11 0.22
N THR A 92 -15.84 1.12 -0.25
CA THR A 92 -14.53 1.55 -0.75
C THR A 92 -13.71 2.02 0.44
N VAL A 93 -12.56 1.42 0.64
CA VAL A 93 -11.70 1.66 1.78
C VAL A 93 -10.27 1.95 1.35
N GLY A 94 -9.47 2.54 2.23
CA GLY A 94 -8.08 2.86 1.94
C GLY A 94 -7.51 3.92 2.86
N VAL A 95 -6.64 4.76 2.32
CA VAL A 95 -5.97 5.83 3.06
C VAL A 95 -6.16 7.19 2.42
N CYS A 96 -6.26 8.19 3.29
CA CYS A 96 -6.18 9.60 2.97
C CYS A 96 -4.88 10.17 3.54
N ALA A 97 -4.18 10.97 2.75
CA ALA A 97 -2.93 11.61 3.13
C ALA A 97 -2.88 13.05 2.64
N GLN A 98 -1.95 13.83 3.22
CA GLN A 98 -1.56 15.11 2.66
C GLN A 98 -0.14 15.00 2.10
N LEU A 99 0.02 15.30 0.81
CA LEU A 99 1.32 15.35 0.13
C LEU A 99 1.70 16.79 -0.16
N GLU A 100 2.96 17.13 0.08
CA GLU A 100 3.56 18.38 -0.32
C GLU A 100 4.54 18.16 -1.46
N PHE A 101 4.40 18.95 -2.53
CA PHE A 101 5.38 19.07 -3.61
C PHE A 101 6.12 20.39 -3.48
N ASN A 102 7.44 20.38 -3.32
CA ASN A 102 8.25 21.58 -3.21
C ASN A 102 8.40 22.35 -4.54
N SER A 103 8.18 21.68 -5.67
CA SER A 103 8.25 22.22 -7.04
C SER A 103 7.17 21.61 -7.90
N THR A 104 6.96 22.14 -9.11
CA THR A 104 5.99 21.58 -10.05
C THR A 104 6.38 20.14 -10.43
N ALA A 105 5.44 19.22 -10.23
CA ALA A 105 5.58 17.80 -10.50
C ALA A 105 4.74 17.36 -11.70
N VAL A 106 5.26 16.48 -12.52
CA VAL A 106 4.52 15.80 -13.58
C VAL A 106 4.39 14.33 -13.20
N LEU A 107 3.17 13.78 -13.25
CA LEU A 107 2.95 12.36 -13.08
C LEU A 107 3.49 11.62 -14.31
N ALA A 108 4.59 10.91 -14.11
CA ALA A 108 5.25 10.17 -15.19
C ALA A 108 4.60 8.80 -15.41
N VAL A 109 4.28 8.09 -14.33
CA VAL A 109 3.67 6.76 -14.37
C VAL A 109 2.74 6.59 -13.19
N ALA A 110 1.57 6.00 -13.43
CA ALA A 110 0.72 5.43 -12.39
C ALA A 110 0.49 3.94 -12.70
N ILE A 111 0.60 3.09 -11.69
CA ILE A 111 0.23 1.68 -11.78
C ILE A 111 -0.77 1.39 -10.66
N LEU A 112 -1.96 0.98 -11.04
CA LEU A 112 -3.01 0.50 -10.13
C LEU A 112 -3.17 -1.00 -10.41
N GLY A 113 -2.58 -1.84 -9.57
CA GLY A 113 -2.49 -3.27 -9.88
C GLY A 113 -2.05 -4.14 -8.73
N SER A 114 -1.58 -5.35 -9.04
CA SER A 114 -1.05 -6.25 -8.02
C SER A 114 0.29 -5.76 -7.47
N ILE A 115 0.58 -6.14 -6.23
CA ILE A 115 1.89 -5.91 -5.59
C ILE A 115 3.02 -6.44 -6.48
N ARG A 116 2.82 -7.60 -7.12
CA ARG A 116 3.78 -8.20 -8.04
C ARG A 116 4.10 -7.27 -9.22
N THR A 117 3.08 -6.72 -9.86
CA THR A 117 3.27 -5.78 -10.98
C THR A 117 4.02 -4.53 -10.54
N ILE A 118 3.66 -3.97 -9.39
CA ILE A 118 4.32 -2.79 -8.82
C ILE A 118 5.78 -3.09 -8.49
N ARG A 119 6.05 -4.21 -7.82
CA ARG A 119 7.41 -4.64 -7.44
C ARG A 119 8.29 -4.85 -8.66
N ASP A 120 7.80 -5.62 -9.63
CA ASP A 120 8.58 -5.97 -10.82
C ASP A 120 8.90 -4.74 -11.68
N PHE A 121 8.02 -3.74 -11.72
CA PHE A 121 8.30 -2.46 -12.37
C PHE A 121 9.24 -1.57 -11.53
N THR A 122 9.09 -1.56 -10.22
CA THR A 122 9.84 -0.68 -9.32
C THR A 122 11.30 -1.10 -9.15
N GLU A 123 11.57 -2.40 -9.16
CA GLU A 123 12.86 -3.00 -8.77
C GLU A 123 13.44 -3.96 -9.81
N GLY A 124 12.61 -4.42 -10.72
CA GLY A 124 13.01 -5.37 -11.77
C GLY A 124 13.21 -4.71 -13.13
N PRO A 125 13.62 -5.48 -14.14
CA PRO A 125 13.74 -5.02 -15.52
C PRO A 125 12.40 -5.02 -16.27
N SER A 126 11.28 -5.07 -15.57
CA SER A 126 9.96 -5.21 -16.18
C SER A 126 9.51 -3.93 -16.89
N LEU A 127 8.87 -4.12 -18.02
CA LEU A 127 8.19 -3.05 -18.73
C LEU A 127 6.78 -2.82 -18.14
N LEU A 128 6.22 -1.65 -18.41
CA LEU A 128 4.82 -1.38 -18.12
C LEU A 128 3.93 -2.38 -18.87
N ARG A 129 3.03 -3.00 -18.16
CA ARG A 129 2.03 -3.92 -18.73
C ARG A 129 0.97 -3.11 -19.48
N THR A 130 0.85 -3.34 -20.78
CA THR A 130 -0.09 -2.60 -21.64
C THR A 130 -1.55 -2.86 -21.27
N ASP A 131 -1.89 -4.05 -20.79
CA ASP A 131 -3.23 -4.43 -20.30
C ASP A 131 -3.60 -3.70 -19.01
N VAL A 132 -2.63 -3.48 -18.11
CA VAL A 132 -2.84 -2.69 -16.88
C VAL A 132 -2.94 -1.20 -17.21
N GLN A 133 -2.04 -0.68 -18.04
CA GLN A 133 -2.02 0.74 -18.43
C GLN A 133 -3.24 1.13 -19.28
N GLY A 134 -3.66 0.27 -20.20
CA GLY A 134 -4.85 0.50 -21.03
C GLY A 134 -6.17 0.50 -20.23
N GLY A 135 -6.18 -0.07 -19.04
CA GLY A 135 -7.33 -0.05 -18.13
C GLY A 135 -7.43 1.20 -17.25
N LEU A 136 -6.43 2.09 -17.26
CA LEU A 136 -6.46 3.31 -16.47
C LEU A 136 -7.42 4.34 -17.08
N LYS A 137 -8.27 4.92 -16.23
CA LYS A 137 -9.17 6.01 -16.58
C LYS A 137 -8.78 7.26 -15.82
N TYR A 138 -8.57 8.34 -16.54
CA TYR A 138 -8.22 9.65 -15.99
C TYR A 138 -9.45 10.56 -16.06
N SER A 139 -9.79 11.22 -14.98
CA SER A 139 -10.96 12.08 -14.88
C SER A 139 -10.62 13.35 -14.11
N VAL A 140 -11.11 14.49 -14.59
CA VAL A 140 -11.07 15.74 -13.83
C VAL A 140 -12.19 15.70 -12.78
N ILE A 141 -11.84 15.99 -11.55
CA ILE A 141 -12.77 16.14 -10.43
C ILE A 141 -12.67 17.55 -9.84
N PRO A 142 -13.63 18.00 -9.02
CA PRO A 142 -13.56 19.32 -8.40
C PRO A 142 -12.24 19.52 -7.65
N GLY A 143 -11.44 20.48 -8.11
CA GLY A 143 -10.13 20.80 -7.53
C GLY A 143 -9.03 19.78 -7.78
N GLY A 144 -9.22 18.78 -8.64
CA GLY A 144 -8.24 17.72 -8.78
C GLY A 144 -8.37 16.79 -9.97
N VAL A 145 -7.71 15.67 -9.84
CA VAL A 145 -7.72 14.55 -10.78
C VAL A 145 -7.97 13.24 -10.05
N GLU A 146 -8.69 12.35 -10.71
CA GLU A 146 -8.89 10.97 -10.30
C GLU A 146 -8.36 10.03 -11.37
N ILE A 147 -7.67 8.98 -10.93
CA ILE A 147 -7.18 7.88 -11.76
C ILE A 147 -7.79 6.60 -11.19
N SER A 148 -8.50 5.85 -12.01
CA SER A 148 -9.14 4.60 -11.58
C SER A 148 -8.86 3.46 -12.54
N ARG A 149 -8.93 2.24 -12.02
CA ARG A 149 -8.84 1.01 -12.81
C ARG A 149 -9.82 -0.02 -12.28
N LEU A 150 -10.63 -0.57 -13.18
CA LEU A 150 -11.42 -1.77 -12.95
C LEU A 150 -10.51 -3.00 -13.08
N TRP A 151 -10.55 -3.92 -12.11
CA TRP A 151 -9.74 -5.14 -12.15
C TRP A 151 -10.28 -6.14 -13.20
N PHE A 152 -9.53 -7.20 -13.43
CA PHE A 152 -9.93 -8.27 -14.35
C PHE A 152 -11.12 -9.11 -13.85
N ASP A 153 -11.48 -9.00 -12.57
CA ASP A 153 -12.71 -9.56 -12.00
C ASP A 153 -13.98 -8.81 -12.41
N ASN A 154 -13.84 -7.65 -13.07
CA ASN A 154 -14.93 -6.75 -13.49
C ASN A 154 -15.83 -6.24 -12.33
N ILE A 155 -15.35 -6.30 -11.10
CA ILE A 155 -16.09 -5.89 -9.88
C ILE A 155 -15.25 -4.90 -9.08
N THR A 156 -13.99 -5.23 -8.83
CA THR A 156 -13.11 -4.43 -7.98
C THR A 156 -12.57 -3.23 -8.73
N THR A 157 -12.63 -2.08 -8.10
CA THR A 157 -12.04 -0.85 -8.63
C THR A 157 -11.01 -0.30 -7.64
N THR A 158 -9.84 0.02 -8.14
CA THR A 158 -8.83 0.81 -7.43
C THR A 158 -8.91 2.24 -7.92
N THR A 159 -8.88 3.20 -6.98
CA THR A 159 -8.98 4.63 -7.26
C THR A 159 -7.88 5.40 -6.53
N LEU A 160 -7.28 6.32 -7.25
CA LEU A 160 -6.35 7.32 -6.74
C LEU A 160 -6.89 8.69 -7.06
N SER A 161 -6.99 9.59 -6.08
CA SER A 161 -7.31 11.00 -6.34
C SER A 161 -6.29 11.92 -5.68
N LEU A 162 -5.99 13.02 -6.38
CA LEU A 162 -5.23 14.14 -5.85
C LEU A 162 -6.03 15.42 -6.06
N THR A 163 -6.34 16.09 -4.95
CA THR A 163 -7.05 17.38 -4.96
C THR A 163 -6.20 18.45 -4.33
N SER A 164 -6.15 19.62 -4.95
CA SER A 164 -5.41 20.75 -4.41
C SER A 164 -6.06 21.26 -3.13
N THR A 165 -5.22 21.60 -2.15
CA THR A 165 -5.64 22.37 -0.99
C THR A 165 -5.54 23.88 -1.31
N ASN A 166 -5.99 24.75 -0.40
CA ASN A 166 -5.86 26.21 -0.56
C ASN A 166 -4.39 26.71 -0.60
N GLN A 167 -3.43 25.81 -0.47
CA GLN A 167 -1.98 26.12 -0.43
C GLN A 167 -1.25 25.77 -1.74
N THR A 168 -1.95 25.50 -2.82
CA THR A 168 -1.33 25.24 -4.13
C THR A 168 -1.08 26.51 -4.92
N ARG A 169 -0.02 26.54 -5.72
CA ARG A 169 0.38 27.69 -6.56
C ARG A 169 -0.31 27.73 -7.93
N GLY A 170 -1.38 26.99 -8.12
CA GLY A 170 -2.15 26.95 -9.36
C GLY A 170 -3.01 25.70 -9.50
N PRO A 171 -3.79 25.61 -10.59
CA PRO A 171 -4.65 24.45 -10.82
C PRO A 171 -3.85 23.23 -11.30
N ILE A 172 -4.32 22.04 -10.93
CA ILE A 172 -3.88 20.78 -11.54
C ILE A 172 -4.30 20.80 -13.02
N LYS A 173 -3.40 20.36 -13.91
CA LYS A 173 -3.67 20.27 -15.35
C LYS A 173 -3.66 18.80 -15.77
N LEU A 174 -4.70 18.38 -16.45
CA LEU A 174 -4.79 17.07 -17.10
C LEU A 174 -4.80 17.28 -18.61
N ASP A 175 -3.81 16.73 -19.31
CA ASP A 175 -3.73 16.66 -20.76
C ASP A 175 -3.57 15.20 -21.17
N ASN A 176 -4.64 14.60 -21.68
CA ASN A 176 -4.76 13.17 -21.92
C ASN A 176 -4.46 12.35 -20.64
N THR A 177 -3.28 11.75 -20.55
CA THR A 177 -2.80 10.98 -19.38
C THR A 177 -1.68 11.69 -18.62
N SER A 178 -1.24 12.85 -19.09
CA SER A 178 -0.23 13.67 -18.42
C SER A 178 -0.89 14.57 -17.39
N VAL A 179 -0.47 14.48 -16.15
CA VAL A 179 -1.00 15.29 -15.04
C VAL A 179 0.12 16.14 -14.47
N THR A 180 -0.09 17.46 -14.45
CA THR A 180 0.85 18.43 -13.86
C THR A 180 0.29 18.99 -12.58
N PHE A 181 1.08 18.93 -11.52
CA PHE A 181 0.77 19.44 -10.18
C PHE A 181 1.69 20.60 -9.85
N PRO A 182 1.20 21.84 -9.74
CA PRO A 182 1.99 22.96 -9.24
C PRO A 182 2.53 22.69 -7.83
N ALA A 183 3.62 23.37 -7.44
CA ALA A 183 4.12 23.29 -6.06
C ALA A 183 3.02 23.61 -5.05
N GLY A 184 2.97 22.87 -3.95
CA GLY A 184 1.97 23.05 -2.89
C GLY A 184 1.47 21.74 -2.28
N ASN A 185 0.40 21.84 -1.50
CA ASN A 185 -0.18 20.75 -0.74
C ASN A 185 -1.42 20.16 -1.44
N TYR A 186 -1.50 18.85 -1.39
CA TYR A 186 -2.54 18.05 -2.03
C TYR A 186 -3.13 17.04 -1.06
N THR A 187 -4.43 16.87 -1.07
CA THR A 187 -5.09 15.72 -0.48
C THR A 187 -4.94 14.55 -1.46
N PHE A 188 -4.33 13.49 -0.99
CA PHE A 188 -4.09 12.24 -1.71
C PHE A 188 -5.00 11.16 -1.11
N ASN A 189 -5.89 10.58 -1.90
CA ASN A 189 -6.69 9.44 -1.50
C ASN A 189 -6.35 8.24 -2.37
N ALA A 190 -6.04 7.12 -1.73
CA ALA A 190 -5.83 5.83 -2.38
C ALA A 190 -6.81 4.83 -1.80
N SER A 191 -7.65 4.24 -2.64
CA SER A 191 -8.77 3.39 -2.18
C SER A 191 -9.12 2.28 -3.17
N PHE A 192 -9.82 1.28 -2.66
CA PHE A 192 -10.31 0.15 -3.44
C PHE A 192 -11.52 -0.50 -2.72
N ASN A 193 -12.32 -1.29 -3.45
CA ASN A 193 -13.50 -1.95 -2.89
C ASN A 193 -13.37 -3.48 -2.82
N TYR A 194 -12.15 -4.01 -2.76
CA TYR A 194 -11.91 -5.44 -2.56
C TYR A 194 -12.26 -5.85 -1.11
N PRO A 195 -12.81 -7.06 -0.87
CA PRO A 195 -13.08 -7.56 0.47
C PRO A 195 -11.83 -7.52 1.36
N GLN A 196 -11.97 -6.98 2.57
CA GLN A 196 -10.85 -6.79 3.46
C GLN A 196 -10.51 -8.06 4.24
N LEU A 197 -9.26 -8.17 4.64
CA LEU A 197 -8.77 -9.20 5.55
C LEU A 197 -9.01 -8.75 7.00
N THR A 198 -9.39 -9.66 7.87
CA THR A 198 -9.49 -9.40 9.31
C THR A 198 -8.10 -9.52 9.92
N GLN A 199 -7.53 -8.39 10.33
CA GLN A 199 -6.24 -8.33 11.00
C GLN A 199 -6.34 -8.87 12.43
N LEU A 200 -5.33 -9.62 12.87
CA LEU A 200 -5.15 -9.97 14.28
C LEU A 200 -4.53 -8.78 15.03
N THR A 201 -5.12 -8.39 16.14
CA THR A 201 -4.54 -7.37 17.04
C THR A 201 -3.26 -7.89 17.70
N SER A 202 -2.51 -7.02 18.38
CA SER A 202 -1.32 -7.45 19.13
C SER A 202 -1.65 -8.48 20.21
N GLU A 203 -2.82 -8.38 20.82
CA GLU A 203 -3.34 -9.32 21.82
C GLU A 203 -3.74 -10.65 21.18
N GLU A 204 -4.31 -10.64 19.99
CA GLU A 204 -4.78 -11.84 19.29
C GLU A 204 -3.66 -12.61 18.62
N VAL A 205 -2.59 -11.93 18.19
CA VAL A 205 -1.46 -12.58 17.49
C VAL A 205 -0.52 -13.28 18.46
N LEU A 206 -0.45 -12.83 19.71
CA LEU A 206 0.43 -13.39 20.73
C LEU A 206 -0.25 -14.45 21.59
N SER A 207 0.53 -15.45 22.01
CA SER A 207 0.11 -16.39 23.05
C SER A 207 -0.07 -15.66 24.39
N THR A 208 -0.93 -16.19 25.26
CA THR A 208 -1.16 -15.61 26.60
C THR A 208 0.15 -15.52 27.40
N ALA A 209 1.06 -16.48 27.21
CA ALA A 209 2.37 -16.49 27.88
C ALA A 209 3.31 -15.38 27.38
N SER A 210 3.05 -14.82 26.20
CA SER A 210 3.86 -13.79 25.57
C SER A 210 3.22 -12.40 25.57
N ALA A 211 2.10 -12.22 26.29
CA ALA A 211 1.36 -10.96 26.32
C ALA A 211 2.20 -9.76 26.80
N ASP A 212 3.20 -9.99 27.64
CA ASP A 212 4.12 -8.95 28.11
C ASP A 212 4.91 -8.27 26.98
N LEU A 213 5.09 -8.94 25.84
CA LEU A 213 5.77 -8.38 24.67
C LEU A 213 5.06 -7.15 24.11
N ILE A 214 3.75 -6.99 24.34
CA ILE A 214 3.00 -5.80 23.93
C ILE A 214 3.61 -4.53 24.55
N THR A 215 4.04 -4.63 25.80
CA THR A 215 4.66 -3.51 26.51
C THR A 215 6.18 -3.48 26.44
N GLN A 216 6.82 -4.64 26.39
CA GLN A 216 8.29 -4.73 26.31
C GLN A 216 8.83 -4.45 24.90
N SER A 217 8.09 -4.79 23.85
CA SER A 217 8.48 -4.68 22.46
C SER A 217 7.32 -4.17 21.57
N PRO A 218 6.75 -2.99 21.84
CA PRO A 218 5.52 -2.53 21.20
C PRO A 218 5.65 -2.35 19.69
N MET A 219 6.83 -1.95 19.19
CA MET A 219 7.05 -1.80 17.75
C MET A 219 7.03 -3.14 17.03
N GLN A 220 7.66 -4.17 17.61
CA GLN A 220 7.74 -5.50 17.03
C GLN A 220 6.38 -6.19 17.05
N THR A 221 5.63 -6.07 18.15
CA THR A 221 4.28 -6.64 18.26
C THR A 221 3.28 -5.96 17.33
N THR A 222 3.37 -4.63 17.18
CA THR A 222 2.57 -3.90 16.19
C THR A 222 2.92 -4.31 14.76
N ALA A 223 4.20 -4.51 14.44
CA ALA A 223 4.62 -4.98 13.13
C ALA A 223 4.14 -6.42 12.86
N LEU A 224 4.22 -7.30 13.85
CA LEU A 224 3.73 -8.67 13.75
C LEU A 224 2.19 -8.69 13.55
N SER A 225 1.45 -7.88 14.28
CA SER A 225 0.01 -7.69 14.10
C SER A 225 -0.31 -7.21 12.69
N PHE A 226 0.40 -6.19 12.17
CA PHE A 226 0.20 -5.67 10.80
C PHE A 226 0.38 -6.74 9.72
N LEU A 227 1.24 -7.73 9.94
CA LEU A 227 1.50 -8.82 9.00
C LEU A 227 0.56 -10.03 9.19
N SER A 228 -0.25 -10.05 10.25
CA SER A 228 -1.03 -11.22 10.68
C SER A 228 -2.53 -11.01 10.48
N TYR A 229 -3.16 -11.95 9.79
CA TYR A 229 -4.59 -11.96 9.51
C TYR A 229 -5.19 -13.31 9.90
N THR A 230 -6.50 -13.37 10.11
CA THR A 230 -7.21 -14.60 10.49
C THR A 230 -7.07 -15.73 9.46
N THR A 231 -6.65 -15.42 8.23
CA THR A 231 -6.54 -16.38 7.12
C THR A 231 -5.13 -16.59 6.62
N LYS A 232 -4.17 -15.78 7.07
CA LYS A 232 -2.77 -15.89 6.65
C LYS A 232 -1.83 -15.01 7.47
N LEU A 233 -0.56 -15.40 7.47
CA LEU A 233 0.57 -14.52 7.79
C LEU A 233 1.21 -14.07 6.47
N THR A 234 1.35 -12.75 6.24
CA THR A 234 2.02 -12.23 5.05
C THR A 234 3.53 -12.38 5.16
N ALA A 235 4.22 -12.49 4.01
CA ALA A 235 5.65 -12.76 3.98
C ALA A 235 6.52 -11.55 4.38
N GLY A 236 5.99 -10.33 4.31
CA GLY A 236 6.73 -9.12 4.67
C GLY A 236 5.99 -7.82 4.38
N ALA A 237 6.75 -6.73 4.27
CA ALA A 237 6.26 -5.40 3.97
C ALA A 237 5.79 -5.27 2.50
N TRP A 238 5.63 -4.05 1.96
CA TRP A 238 4.94 -3.77 0.70
C TRP A 238 5.31 -4.68 -0.48
N ARG A 239 6.55 -5.13 -0.58
CA ARG A 239 7.01 -6.05 -1.63
C ARG A 239 6.42 -7.44 -1.51
N PHE A 240 6.05 -7.83 -0.29
CA PHE A 240 5.65 -9.17 0.11
C PHE A 240 4.41 -9.14 1.03
N LEU A 241 3.53 -8.12 0.89
CA LEU A 241 2.23 -8.06 1.57
C LEU A 241 1.27 -9.11 0.99
N THR A 242 1.76 -10.32 0.85
CA THR A 242 1.09 -11.43 0.20
C THR A 242 1.37 -12.72 0.96
N TYR A 243 0.69 -13.79 0.58
CA TYR A 243 0.98 -15.13 1.03
C TYR A 243 2.20 -15.68 0.28
N PHE A 244 3.17 -16.19 1.06
CA PHE A 244 4.24 -17.06 0.61
C PHE A 244 4.26 -18.27 1.55
N GLY A 245 3.81 -19.44 1.07
CA GLY A 245 3.58 -20.60 1.95
C GLY A 245 4.82 -21.04 2.72
N ARG A 246 5.97 -21.15 2.05
CA ARG A 246 7.23 -21.49 2.70
C ARG A 246 7.62 -20.48 3.77
N ASP A 247 7.57 -19.19 3.45
CA ASP A 247 8.01 -18.12 4.34
C ASP A 247 7.07 -17.99 5.55
N SER A 248 5.76 -18.13 5.33
CA SER A 248 4.76 -18.16 6.41
C SER A 248 4.96 -19.35 7.34
N MET A 249 5.24 -20.55 6.80
CA MET A 249 5.49 -21.75 7.62
C MET A 249 6.78 -21.65 8.42
N ILE A 250 7.87 -21.14 7.82
CA ILE A 250 9.14 -20.93 8.54
C ILE A 250 8.96 -19.88 9.63
N ALA A 251 8.28 -18.76 9.33
CA ALA A 251 8.00 -17.73 10.31
C ALA A 251 7.16 -18.26 11.49
N ALA A 252 6.11 -19.05 11.21
CA ALA A 252 5.31 -19.69 12.25
C ALA A 252 6.14 -20.65 13.12
N LEU A 253 7.00 -21.46 12.51
CA LEU A 253 7.87 -22.38 13.24
C LEU A 253 8.88 -21.66 14.15
N LEU A 254 9.48 -20.56 13.67
CA LEU A 254 10.44 -19.77 14.45
C LEU A 254 9.77 -18.96 15.56
N LEU A 255 8.54 -18.51 15.34
CA LEU A 255 7.76 -17.69 16.27
C LEU A 255 6.75 -18.50 17.11
N GLU A 256 6.70 -19.84 16.92
CA GLU A 256 5.75 -20.72 17.62
C GLU A 256 5.67 -20.46 19.13
N PRO A 257 6.75 -20.25 19.88
CA PRO A 257 6.68 -19.99 21.30
C PRO A 257 5.94 -18.70 21.67
N VAL A 258 5.80 -17.75 20.74
CA VAL A 258 5.17 -16.45 21.01
C VAL A 258 3.83 -16.25 20.30
N LEU A 259 3.55 -17.03 19.25
CA LEU A 259 2.30 -16.91 18.51
C LEU A 259 1.13 -17.56 19.23
N SER A 260 -0.06 -17.00 19.02
CA SER A 260 -1.30 -17.56 19.54
C SER A 260 -1.66 -18.86 18.83
N GLU A 261 -2.09 -19.84 19.63
CA GLU A 261 -2.58 -21.13 19.18
C GLU A 261 -4.11 -21.22 19.30
N GLY A 262 -4.66 -22.30 18.73
CA GLY A 262 -6.09 -22.59 18.79
C GLY A 262 -6.89 -21.84 17.75
N ARG A 263 -8.22 -21.93 17.89
CA ARG A 263 -9.16 -21.44 16.90
C ARG A 263 -9.09 -19.90 16.77
N GLY A 264 -8.83 -19.44 15.55
CA GLY A 264 -8.69 -18.02 15.23
C GLY A 264 -7.32 -17.44 15.56
N GLY A 265 -6.39 -18.25 16.07
CA GLY A 265 -5.02 -17.80 16.39
C GLY A 265 -4.10 -17.74 15.17
N ALA A 266 -2.93 -17.14 15.37
CA ALA A 266 -1.96 -16.92 14.31
C ALA A 266 -1.40 -18.22 13.70
N ILE A 267 -1.17 -19.24 14.52
CA ILE A 267 -0.71 -20.56 14.05
C ILE A 267 -1.77 -21.24 13.16
N GLU A 268 -3.05 -21.20 13.58
CA GLU A 268 -4.15 -21.72 12.77
C GLU A 268 -4.24 -20.99 11.42
N ALA A 269 -4.10 -19.65 11.41
CA ALA A 269 -4.13 -18.86 10.19
C ALA A 269 -3.05 -19.27 9.18
N VAL A 270 -1.83 -19.57 9.66
CA VAL A 270 -0.74 -20.05 8.80
C VAL A 270 -1.06 -21.44 8.23
N ILE A 271 -1.48 -22.37 9.09
CA ILE A 271 -1.81 -23.75 8.67
C ILE A 271 -2.96 -23.75 7.68
N ALA A 272 -4.06 -23.05 8.00
CA ALA A 272 -5.23 -22.94 7.15
C ALA A 272 -4.87 -22.28 5.80
N GLY A 273 -4.07 -21.19 5.84
CA GLY A 273 -3.61 -20.50 4.65
C GLY A 273 -2.86 -21.39 3.67
N VAL A 274 -2.09 -22.37 4.17
CA VAL A 274 -1.41 -23.39 3.33
C VAL A 274 -2.40 -24.43 2.83
N LEU A 275 -3.22 -24.99 3.74
CA LEU A 275 -4.13 -26.08 3.41
C LEU A 275 -5.23 -25.69 2.41
N GLU A 276 -5.73 -24.48 2.51
CA GLU A 276 -6.74 -23.93 1.58
C GLU A 276 -6.23 -23.79 0.14
N ARG A 277 -4.91 -23.71 -0.04
CA ARG A 277 -4.24 -23.54 -1.33
C ARG A 277 -3.74 -24.84 -1.94
N ILE A 278 -4.02 -25.98 -1.32
CA ILE A 278 -3.70 -27.29 -1.88
C ILE A 278 -4.59 -27.58 -3.09
N ASN A 279 -3.98 -27.83 -4.23
CA ASN A 279 -4.68 -28.32 -5.40
C ASN A 279 -5.17 -29.75 -5.12
N ARG A 280 -6.48 -29.93 -5.10
CA ARG A 280 -7.11 -31.23 -4.76
C ARG A 280 -6.84 -32.33 -5.79
N THR A 281 -6.40 -31.95 -7.01
CA THR A 281 -6.14 -32.89 -8.10
C THR A 281 -4.77 -33.55 -7.98
N ASP A 282 -3.74 -32.77 -7.64
CA ASP A 282 -2.34 -33.23 -7.65
C ASP A 282 -1.59 -33.00 -6.33
N GLY A 283 -2.22 -32.36 -5.34
CA GLY A 283 -1.62 -32.06 -4.04
C GLY A 283 -0.60 -30.91 -4.07
N SER A 284 -0.42 -30.25 -5.21
CA SER A 284 0.47 -29.08 -5.28
C SER A 284 -0.09 -27.91 -4.48
N VAL A 285 0.80 -27.05 -3.99
CA VAL A 285 0.46 -25.83 -3.26
C VAL A 285 1.03 -24.62 -3.99
N CYS A 286 0.21 -23.60 -4.15
CA CYS A 286 0.68 -22.34 -4.75
C CYS A 286 1.84 -21.75 -3.95
N HIS A 287 2.90 -21.36 -4.66
CA HIS A 287 4.08 -20.73 -4.06
C HIS A 287 3.74 -19.38 -3.44
N GLU A 288 3.02 -18.55 -4.17
CA GLU A 288 2.55 -17.23 -3.72
C GLU A 288 1.13 -16.94 -4.25
N GLU A 289 0.46 -15.96 -3.65
CA GLU A 289 -0.77 -15.42 -4.23
C GLU A 289 -0.45 -14.57 -5.46
N THR A 290 -1.21 -14.79 -6.52
CA THR A 290 -1.28 -13.88 -7.66
C THR A 290 -2.71 -13.41 -7.77
N ILE A 291 -2.96 -12.13 -7.49
CA ILE A 291 -4.25 -11.48 -7.67
C ILE A 291 -3.99 -10.16 -8.43
N GLY A 292 -4.89 -9.72 -9.24
CA GLY A 292 -4.82 -8.42 -9.88
C GLY A 292 -5.31 -8.37 -11.29
#